data_d967978e1d8c62a0b7f8543fa5b51a4c
#
_entry.id   d967978e1d8c62a0b7f8543fa5b51a4c
#
_cell.length_a   1.000
_cell.length_b   1.000
_cell.length_c   1.000
_cell.angle_alpha   90.00
_cell.angle_beta   90.00
_cell.angle_gamma   90.00
#
_symmetry.space_group_name_H-M   'P 1'
#
loop_
_entity.id
_entity.type
_entity.pdbx_description
1 polymer ?
#
loop_
_entity_poly.entity_id
_entity_poly.type
_entity_poly.pdbx_seq_one_letter_code
_entity_poly.pdbx_strand_id
1 'polypeptide(L)'
;MKKSQILANTIKTQIEQNIWLSGEKIPSIRDACKRYKLSIETVLQAYQQLEDQGYVRSKPKSGYFVLPRRNVFTSELAQQKAIKPYPVKISDLLYDVLQRAKDPSIIPLSSAFPDPALFPHQALSRSLANASRQMPDNSMLTNLPPGSETLRRQIAQRYQVQGLNVLPDDIVITSGAMEALNLCLQSCTEPGDLVAIEYPAFYGVLQTIERLNLTAVEIPTDPTTGIDLDMLESVFASMDIKACWFMTESQNPVGYSMSDGNKQRLAELVNQHKIPMIEDDVYRELHVGNQSSLPAKAYDTGEQIMLCGSFSKSLSPGFRIGWVVARKHALKIQRLQHLSTLSSSIPIQLGLSHYLTFYSYDNHLKKLRKLLNERKKAHIALLESSLPSSAMLHKSQGGYFIWIELPHSVCVEKLYELALEQNISVAPGIIFSSDKKFSHHIRLNCSYACDDKIAEAIRTLGGLIQAMELQANSCS
;
A
#
# COMPACT_ATOMS: atom_id res chain seq x y z
N MET A 1 28.21 29.07 1.92
CA MET A 1 27.93 27.82 2.67
C MET A 1 28.75 27.78 3.95
N LYS A 2 28.13 27.28 5.06
CA LYS A 2 28.87 27.11 6.34
C LYS A 2 29.92 25.99 6.19
N LYS A 3 31.09 26.13 6.83
CA LYS A 3 32.19 25.13 6.75
C LYS A 3 31.73 23.71 7.21
N SER A 4 30.81 23.62 8.16
CA SER A 4 30.19 22.34 8.58
C SER A 4 29.39 21.68 7.44
N GLN A 5 28.63 22.44 6.66
CA GLN A 5 27.87 21.95 5.53
C GLN A 5 28.76 21.43 4.40
N ILE A 6 29.88 22.10 4.15
CA ILE A 6 30.88 21.68 3.14
C ILE A 6 31.49 20.35 3.54
N LEU A 7 31.86 20.16 4.84
CA LEU A 7 32.43 18.92 5.33
C LEU A 7 31.37 17.79 5.27
N ALA A 8 30.14 18.06 5.71
CA ALA A 8 29.05 17.07 5.64
C ALA A 8 28.83 16.59 4.21
N ASN A 9 28.72 17.51 3.25
CA ASN A 9 28.57 17.17 1.83
C ASN A 9 29.77 16.40 1.28
N THR A 10 31.01 16.74 1.68
CA THR A 10 32.22 16.02 1.24
C THR A 10 32.19 14.56 1.71
N ILE A 11 31.89 14.31 2.99
CA ILE A 11 31.82 12.95 3.53
C ILE A 11 30.63 12.20 2.95
N LYS A 12 29.49 12.86 2.78
CA LYS A 12 28.32 12.32 2.09
C LYS A 12 28.70 11.82 0.69
N THR A 13 29.33 12.64 -0.14
CA THR A 13 29.79 12.23 -1.49
C THR A 13 30.75 11.05 -1.43
N GLN A 14 31.68 11.03 -0.45
CA GLN A 14 32.59 9.89 -0.28
C GLN A 14 31.87 8.58 0.09
N ILE A 15 30.82 8.66 0.90
CA ILE A 15 29.94 7.52 1.19
C ILE A 15 29.17 7.10 -0.05
N GLU A 16 28.64 8.06 -0.81
CA GLU A 16 27.92 7.84 -2.06
C GLU A 16 28.77 7.21 -3.16
N GLN A 17 30.04 7.49 -3.19
CA GLN A 17 31.04 6.91 -4.10
C GLN A 17 31.65 5.59 -3.59
N ASN A 18 31.11 5.00 -2.51
CA ASN A 18 31.62 3.78 -1.87
C ASN A 18 33.08 3.87 -1.38
N ILE A 19 33.61 5.08 -1.09
CA ILE A 19 34.90 5.27 -0.44
C ILE A 19 34.82 4.82 1.03
N TRP A 20 33.65 4.97 1.64
CA TRP A 20 33.31 4.44 2.96
C TRP A 20 32.14 3.46 2.80
N LEU A 21 32.40 2.17 3.13
CA LEU A 21 31.39 1.13 3.01
C LEU A 21 30.46 1.09 4.25
N SER A 22 29.27 0.50 4.08
CA SER A 22 28.36 0.27 5.19
C SER A 22 29.03 -0.50 6.32
N GLY A 23 28.86 -0.03 7.55
CA GLY A 23 29.48 -0.59 8.74
C GLY A 23 30.91 -0.09 9.00
N GLU A 24 31.55 0.61 8.06
CA GLU A 24 32.87 1.19 8.29
C GLU A 24 32.82 2.44 9.17
N LYS A 25 33.91 2.66 9.87
CA LYS A 25 34.08 3.81 10.74
C LYS A 25 34.66 4.98 9.96
N ILE A 26 33.95 6.11 9.94
CA ILE A 26 34.50 7.35 9.37
C ILE A 26 35.54 7.96 10.33
N PRO A 27 36.41 8.89 9.88
CA PRO A 27 37.45 9.48 10.70
C PRO A 27 36.91 9.97 12.05
N SER A 28 37.70 9.79 13.12
CA SER A 28 37.31 10.34 14.41
C SER A 28 37.24 11.88 14.34
N ILE A 29 36.48 12.51 15.23
CA ILE A 29 36.38 13.98 15.29
C ILE A 29 37.77 14.62 15.31
N ARG A 30 38.72 14.06 16.09
CA ARG A 30 40.10 14.56 16.18
C ARG A 30 40.86 14.43 14.85
N ASP A 31 40.72 13.31 14.15
CA ASP A 31 41.36 13.06 12.88
C ASP A 31 40.74 13.92 11.78
N ALA A 32 39.41 14.10 11.79
CA ALA A 32 38.74 15.01 10.87
C ALA A 32 39.16 16.47 11.08
N CYS A 33 39.28 16.91 12.35
CA CYS A 33 39.84 18.26 12.63
C CYS A 33 41.20 18.47 12.05
N LYS A 34 42.12 17.50 12.18
CA LYS A 34 43.46 17.55 11.63
C LYS A 34 43.46 17.53 10.09
N ARG A 35 42.67 16.60 9.51
CA ARG A 35 42.62 16.36 8.05
C ARG A 35 42.01 17.53 7.30
N TYR A 36 40.92 18.09 7.81
CA TYR A 36 40.16 19.16 7.13
C TYR A 36 40.49 20.55 7.67
N LYS A 37 41.38 20.66 8.67
CA LYS A 37 41.80 21.92 9.33
C LYS A 37 40.61 22.73 9.83
N LEU A 38 39.68 22.05 10.53
CA LEU A 38 38.45 22.62 11.08
C LEU A 38 38.42 22.49 12.62
N SER A 39 37.64 23.36 13.27
CA SER A 39 37.42 23.27 14.71
C SER A 39 36.59 22.04 15.07
N ILE A 40 36.74 21.56 16.31
CA ILE A 40 35.97 20.41 16.86
C ILE A 40 34.47 20.65 16.71
N GLU A 41 33.99 21.85 17.01
CA GLU A 41 32.60 22.22 16.94
C GLU A 41 32.06 22.15 15.50
N THR A 42 32.83 22.61 14.49
CA THR A 42 32.48 22.54 13.09
C THR A 42 32.38 21.09 12.59
N VAL A 43 33.30 20.22 13.03
CA VAL A 43 33.28 18.79 12.68
C VAL A 43 32.11 18.07 13.36
N LEU A 44 31.86 18.38 14.63
CA LEU A 44 30.73 17.80 15.37
C LEU A 44 29.40 18.16 14.71
N GLN A 45 29.23 19.41 14.32
CA GLN A 45 28.03 19.88 13.62
C GLN A 45 27.87 19.21 12.25
N ALA A 46 28.96 18.96 11.52
CA ALA A 46 28.92 18.24 10.26
C ALA A 46 28.53 16.76 10.44
N TYR A 47 29.03 16.11 11.49
CA TYR A 47 28.73 14.71 11.77
C TYR A 47 27.29 14.54 12.29
N GLN A 48 26.78 15.50 13.03
CA GLN A 48 25.39 15.52 13.46
C GLN A 48 24.44 15.68 12.25
N GLN A 49 24.78 16.54 11.30
CA GLN A 49 24.03 16.66 10.03
C GLN A 49 24.02 15.35 9.23
N LEU A 50 25.15 14.61 9.18
CA LEU A 50 25.21 13.31 8.52
C LEU A 50 24.41 12.24 9.27
N GLU A 51 24.33 12.31 10.60
CA GLU A 51 23.51 11.42 11.44
C GLU A 51 22.03 11.72 11.26
N ASP A 52 21.63 12.98 11.29
CA ASP A 52 20.26 13.44 11.05
C ASP A 52 19.77 13.06 9.63
N GLN A 53 20.66 13.08 8.64
CA GLN A 53 20.39 12.66 7.27
C GLN A 53 20.46 11.12 7.08
N GLY A 54 20.79 10.36 8.14
CA GLY A 54 20.83 8.90 8.09
C GLY A 54 22.03 8.29 7.36
N TYR A 55 23.11 9.04 7.12
CA TYR A 55 24.34 8.53 6.50
C TYR A 55 25.27 7.83 7.47
N VAL A 56 25.30 8.28 8.71
CA VAL A 56 26.14 7.69 9.77
C VAL A 56 25.34 7.55 11.06
N ARG A 57 25.89 6.75 12.00
CA ARG A 57 25.35 6.59 13.35
C ARG A 57 26.46 6.63 14.36
N SER A 58 26.27 7.39 15.44
CA SER A 58 27.20 7.40 16.56
C SER A 58 27.10 6.09 17.37
N LYS A 59 28.26 5.54 17.78
CA LYS A 59 28.34 4.47 18.78
C LYS A 59 29.10 5.00 19.99
N PRO A 60 28.55 4.97 21.21
CA PRO A 60 29.19 5.48 22.43
C PRO A 60 30.61 4.92 22.54
N LYS A 61 31.60 5.79 22.80
CA LYS A 61 33.02 5.50 22.94
C LYS A 61 33.71 4.89 21.70
N SER A 62 32.98 4.64 20.59
CA SER A 62 33.51 3.99 19.40
C SER A 62 33.63 4.93 18.20
N GLY A 63 32.83 6.01 18.11
CA GLY A 63 32.83 6.97 17.02
C GLY A 63 31.64 6.81 16.07
N TYR A 64 31.75 7.33 14.85
CA TYR A 64 30.68 7.35 13.86
C TYR A 64 30.91 6.27 12.81
N PHE A 65 29.84 5.54 12.46
CA PHE A 65 29.85 4.42 11.51
C PHE A 65 28.87 4.68 10.39
N VAL A 66 29.24 4.34 9.19
CA VAL A 66 28.38 4.44 7.99
C VAL A 66 27.20 3.48 8.17
N LEU A 67 25.97 4.02 8.02
CA LEU A 67 24.77 3.19 8.03
C LEU A 67 24.67 2.43 6.70
N PRO A 68 24.00 1.25 6.70
CA PRO A 68 23.60 0.61 5.46
C PRO A 68 22.84 1.64 4.61
N ARG A 69 23.28 1.85 3.37
CA ARG A 69 22.59 2.75 2.46
C ARG A 69 21.10 2.36 2.42
N ARG A 70 20.24 3.30 2.81
CA ARG A 70 19.01 3.42 2.06
C ARG A 70 19.45 3.84 0.68
N ASN A 71 19.46 2.94 -0.29
CA ASN A 71 19.53 3.34 -1.67
C ASN A 71 18.35 4.29 -1.86
N VAL A 72 18.64 5.59 -1.88
CA VAL A 72 17.73 6.57 -2.44
C VAL A 72 17.58 6.10 -3.87
N PHE A 73 16.39 5.67 -4.23
CA PHE A 73 16.04 5.38 -5.60
C PHE A 73 16.39 6.61 -6.43
N THR A 74 17.55 6.59 -7.06
CA THR A 74 17.64 7.14 -8.40
C THR A 74 17.05 6.05 -9.28
N SER A 75 15.72 5.94 -9.23
CA SER A 75 15.02 5.07 -10.15
C SER A 75 15.41 5.50 -11.54
N GLU A 76 15.68 4.56 -12.42
CA GLU A 76 15.69 4.83 -13.86
C GLU A 76 14.37 5.47 -14.33
N LEU A 77 13.37 5.54 -13.47
CA LEU A 77 12.13 6.31 -13.56
C LEU A 77 12.36 7.84 -13.64
N ALA A 78 13.52 8.36 -13.17
CA ALA A 78 13.86 9.78 -13.26
C ALA A 78 14.32 10.24 -14.66
N GLN A 79 14.43 9.35 -15.65
CA GLN A 79 14.47 9.79 -17.04
C GLN A 79 13.05 10.17 -17.45
N GLN A 80 12.80 11.46 -17.54
CA GLN A 80 11.61 12.10 -18.07
C GLN A 80 11.21 11.53 -19.45
N LYS A 81 10.64 10.31 -19.46
CA LYS A 81 9.85 9.89 -20.60
C LYS A 81 8.49 10.57 -20.45
N ALA A 82 8.08 11.30 -21.48
CA ALA A 82 6.75 11.88 -21.55
C ALA A 82 5.71 10.80 -21.16
N ILE A 83 4.90 11.07 -20.14
CA ILE A 83 3.80 10.19 -19.74
C ILE A 83 2.85 10.10 -20.92
N LYS A 84 2.56 8.88 -21.36
CA LYS A 84 1.64 8.64 -22.47
C LYS A 84 0.46 7.83 -21.95
N PRO A 85 -0.77 8.25 -22.24
CA PRO A 85 -1.97 7.43 -21.99
C PRO A 85 -1.90 6.13 -22.78
N TYR A 86 -2.39 5.02 -22.21
CA TYR A 86 -2.48 3.74 -22.92
C TYR A 86 -3.68 2.92 -22.43
N PRO A 87 -4.26 2.07 -23.32
CA PRO A 87 -5.28 1.12 -22.93
C PRO A 87 -4.67 -0.01 -22.09
N VAL A 88 -5.34 -0.35 -20.99
CA VAL A 88 -4.94 -1.46 -20.11
C VAL A 88 -5.40 -2.79 -20.72
N LYS A 89 -4.55 -3.82 -20.67
CA LYS A 89 -4.92 -5.22 -20.94
C LYS A 89 -4.46 -6.06 -19.75
N ILE A 90 -5.40 -6.81 -19.15
CA ILE A 90 -5.10 -7.70 -18.04
C ILE A 90 -4.44 -8.96 -18.59
N SER A 91 -3.37 -9.40 -17.93
CA SER A 91 -2.69 -10.62 -18.28
C SER A 91 -3.41 -11.85 -17.73
N ASP A 92 -3.34 -12.96 -18.46
CA ASP A 92 -3.80 -14.29 -18.01
C ASP A 92 -3.06 -14.73 -16.72
N LEU A 93 -1.83 -14.25 -16.54
CA LEU A 93 -1.03 -14.48 -15.33
C LEU A 93 -1.72 -13.96 -14.07
N LEU A 94 -2.34 -12.76 -14.13
CA LEU A 94 -3.09 -12.25 -12.97
C LEU A 94 -4.23 -13.20 -12.59
N TYR A 95 -4.96 -13.71 -13.59
CA TYR A 95 -6.04 -14.66 -13.35
C TYR A 95 -5.50 -15.96 -12.73
N ASP A 96 -4.39 -16.50 -13.23
CA ASP A 96 -3.74 -17.69 -12.67
C ASP A 96 -3.31 -17.46 -11.22
N VAL A 97 -2.63 -16.35 -10.92
CA VAL A 97 -2.23 -15.97 -9.54
C VAL A 97 -3.44 -15.95 -8.59
N LEU A 98 -4.57 -15.38 -9.03
CA LEU A 98 -5.79 -15.31 -8.21
C LEU A 98 -6.47 -16.67 -8.03
N GLN A 99 -6.43 -17.56 -9.04
CA GLN A 99 -6.98 -18.92 -8.93
C GLN A 99 -6.13 -19.81 -8.01
N ARG A 100 -4.80 -19.75 -8.14
CA ARG A 100 -3.87 -20.51 -7.28
C ARG A 100 -3.98 -20.16 -5.81
N ALA A 101 -4.35 -18.91 -5.49
CA ALA A 101 -4.59 -18.50 -4.10
C ALA A 101 -5.75 -19.23 -3.40
N LYS A 102 -6.56 -20.03 -4.14
CA LYS A 102 -7.66 -20.85 -3.60
C LYS A 102 -7.20 -22.26 -3.22
N ASP A 103 -6.06 -22.71 -3.69
CA ASP A 103 -5.55 -24.05 -3.43
C ASP A 103 -4.94 -24.11 -2.02
N PRO A 104 -5.52 -24.93 -1.09
CA PRO A 104 -5.04 -24.99 0.28
C PRO A 104 -3.67 -25.69 0.41
N SER A 105 -3.20 -26.37 -0.62
CA SER A 105 -1.85 -26.98 -0.66
C SER A 105 -0.75 -25.96 -0.91
N ILE A 106 -1.10 -24.82 -1.52
CA ILE A 106 -0.17 -23.76 -1.88
C ILE A 106 0.01 -22.78 -0.72
N ILE A 107 1.25 -22.43 -0.39
CA ILE A 107 1.59 -21.41 0.60
C ILE A 107 1.27 -20.02 0.01
N PRO A 108 0.30 -19.25 0.57
CA PRO A 108 -0.33 -18.16 -0.13
C PRO A 108 0.40 -16.81 0.06
N LEU A 109 1.72 -16.76 -0.24
CA LEU A 109 2.49 -15.51 -0.12
C LEU A 109 2.11 -14.47 -1.19
N SER A 110 1.38 -14.87 -2.25
CA SER A 110 0.80 -13.94 -3.25
C SER A 110 -0.49 -13.28 -2.80
N SER A 111 -1.18 -13.82 -1.79
CA SER A 111 -2.53 -13.40 -1.41
C SER A 111 -2.62 -11.91 -1.06
N ALA A 112 -3.68 -11.24 -1.53
CA ALA A 112 -4.01 -9.88 -1.11
C ALA A 112 -4.87 -9.83 0.16
N PHE A 113 -5.20 -10.98 0.76
CA PHE A 113 -5.95 -11.08 2.00
C PHE A 113 -5.06 -11.48 3.17
N PRO A 114 -5.32 -10.95 4.38
CA PRO A 114 -4.61 -11.38 5.58
C PRO A 114 -4.92 -12.84 5.92
N ASP A 115 -4.05 -13.43 6.74
CA ASP A 115 -4.28 -14.75 7.32
C ASP A 115 -5.66 -14.82 7.99
N PRO A 116 -6.55 -15.76 7.59
CA PRO A 116 -7.87 -15.92 8.20
C PRO A 116 -7.86 -16.11 9.71
N ALA A 117 -6.80 -16.70 10.27
CA ALA A 117 -6.66 -16.92 11.71
C ALA A 117 -6.61 -15.63 12.55
N LEU A 118 -6.35 -14.48 11.91
CA LEU A 118 -6.32 -13.17 12.56
C LEU A 118 -7.70 -12.60 12.88
N PHE A 119 -8.76 -13.15 12.31
CA PHE A 119 -10.11 -12.60 12.42
C PHE A 119 -10.93 -13.20 13.57
N PRO A 120 -11.85 -12.42 14.17
CA PRO A 120 -12.65 -12.86 15.33
C PRO A 120 -13.87 -13.70 14.90
N HIS A 121 -13.64 -14.83 14.21
CA HIS A 121 -14.68 -15.66 13.58
C HIS A 121 -15.82 -16.03 14.51
N GLN A 122 -15.53 -16.46 15.75
CA GLN A 122 -16.57 -16.87 16.71
C GLN A 122 -17.50 -15.70 17.09
N ALA A 123 -16.94 -14.51 17.34
CA ALA A 123 -17.71 -13.32 17.68
C ALA A 123 -18.57 -12.87 16.48
N LEU A 124 -18.00 -12.90 15.28
CA LEU A 124 -18.70 -12.57 14.03
C LEU A 124 -19.85 -13.55 13.76
N SER A 125 -19.63 -14.87 13.92
CA SER A 125 -20.67 -15.89 13.75
C SER A 125 -21.82 -15.72 14.74
N ARG A 126 -21.52 -15.43 16.02
CA ARG A 126 -22.55 -15.13 17.03
C ARG A 126 -23.33 -13.87 16.69
N SER A 127 -22.65 -12.82 16.24
CA SER A 127 -23.29 -11.57 15.84
C SER A 127 -24.23 -11.77 14.65
N LEU A 128 -23.80 -12.54 13.65
CA LEU A 128 -24.62 -12.86 12.49
C LEU A 128 -25.85 -13.68 12.87
N ALA A 129 -25.69 -14.70 13.71
CA ALA A 129 -26.80 -15.52 14.18
C ALA A 129 -27.85 -14.71 14.99
N ASN A 130 -27.37 -13.77 15.83
CA ASN A 130 -28.26 -12.89 16.59
C ASN A 130 -29.01 -11.91 15.67
N ALA A 131 -28.31 -11.28 14.74
CA ALA A 131 -28.89 -10.37 13.77
C ALA A 131 -29.97 -11.06 12.89
N SER A 132 -29.68 -12.28 12.43
CA SER A 132 -30.63 -13.06 11.62
C SER A 132 -31.93 -13.39 12.37
N ARG A 133 -31.85 -13.69 13.68
CA ARG A 133 -33.06 -13.97 14.51
C ARG A 133 -33.88 -12.72 14.79
N GLN A 134 -33.28 -11.55 14.82
CA GLN A 134 -33.93 -10.28 15.13
C GLN A 134 -34.29 -9.49 13.87
N MET A 135 -34.04 -10.05 12.70
CA MET A 135 -34.27 -9.38 11.43
C MET A 135 -35.79 -9.16 11.23
N PRO A 136 -36.26 -7.91 11.06
CA PRO A 136 -37.64 -7.62 10.79
C PRO A 136 -38.13 -8.22 9.46
N ASP A 137 -39.38 -8.67 9.37
CA ASP A 137 -39.94 -9.26 8.16
C ASP A 137 -39.88 -8.34 6.94
N ASN A 138 -40.02 -7.03 7.17
CA ASN A 138 -39.93 -6.02 6.11
C ASN A 138 -38.47 -5.59 5.75
N SER A 139 -37.45 -6.12 6.44
CA SER A 139 -36.05 -5.74 6.20
C SER A 139 -35.61 -6.02 4.77
N MET A 140 -36.17 -7.03 4.12
CA MET A 140 -35.89 -7.39 2.73
C MET A 140 -36.42 -6.34 1.73
N LEU A 141 -37.46 -5.57 2.10
CA LEU A 141 -38.07 -4.54 1.28
C LEU A 141 -37.42 -3.16 1.47
N THR A 142 -36.74 -2.93 2.59
CA THR A 142 -36.23 -1.61 2.99
C THR A 142 -34.73 -1.45 2.75
N ASN A 143 -34.06 -2.47 2.26
CA ASN A 143 -32.60 -2.49 2.16
C ASN A 143 -32.07 -2.09 0.77
N LEU A 144 -32.63 -1.08 0.20
CA LEU A 144 -32.05 -0.44 -0.99
C LEU A 144 -30.87 0.45 -0.59
N PRO A 145 -30.05 0.89 -1.57
CA PRO A 145 -29.05 1.90 -1.28
C PRO A 145 -29.67 3.12 -0.58
N PRO A 146 -28.98 3.73 0.38
CA PRO A 146 -27.57 3.58 0.72
C PRO A 146 -27.22 2.47 1.73
N GLY A 147 -28.14 1.57 2.10
CA GLY A 147 -27.92 0.49 3.04
C GLY A 147 -28.28 0.84 4.48
N SER A 148 -28.01 -0.06 5.43
CA SER A 148 -28.41 0.02 6.84
C SER A 148 -28.01 1.35 7.49
N GLU A 149 -28.98 2.12 7.96
CA GLU A 149 -28.76 3.38 8.66
C GLU A 149 -27.89 3.20 9.91
N THR A 150 -28.15 2.14 10.67
CA THR A 150 -27.38 1.84 11.88
C THR A 150 -25.91 1.60 11.55
N LEU A 151 -25.60 0.82 10.50
CA LEU A 151 -24.22 0.56 10.09
C LEU A 151 -23.56 1.84 9.55
N ARG A 152 -24.27 2.64 8.75
CA ARG A 152 -23.74 3.93 8.24
C ARG A 152 -23.42 4.90 9.38
N ARG A 153 -24.29 4.97 10.40
CA ARG A 153 -24.06 5.78 11.60
C ARG A 153 -22.83 5.30 12.38
N GLN A 154 -22.65 4.01 12.55
CA GLN A 154 -21.48 3.44 13.24
C GLN A 154 -20.18 3.73 12.46
N ILE A 155 -20.19 3.63 11.14
CA ILE A 155 -19.03 3.99 10.30
C ILE A 155 -18.75 5.49 10.42
N ALA A 156 -19.78 6.36 10.36
CA ALA A 156 -19.61 7.80 10.52
C ALA A 156 -19.02 8.16 11.89
N GLN A 157 -19.48 7.52 12.97
CA GLN A 157 -18.95 7.71 14.31
C GLN A 157 -17.45 7.34 14.40
N ARG A 158 -17.04 6.27 13.73
CA ARG A 158 -15.61 5.89 13.69
C ARG A 158 -14.76 6.96 13.00
N TYR A 159 -15.23 7.51 11.89
CA TYR A 159 -14.55 8.60 11.21
C TYR A 159 -14.49 9.87 12.07
N GLN A 160 -15.58 10.22 12.77
CA GLN A 160 -15.62 11.36 13.69
C GLN A 160 -14.59 11.25 14.81
N VAL A 161 -14.48 10.06 15.45
CA VAL A 161 -13.48 9.80 16.50
C VAL A 161 -12.05 9.96 15.97
N GLN A 162 -11.83 9.70 14.69
CA GLN A 162 -10.54 9.86 14.01
C GLN A 162 -10.31 11.30 13.47
N GLY A 163 -11.25 12.21 13.67
CA GLY A 163 -11.13 13.62 13.27
C GLY A 163 -11.65 13.93 11.86
N LEU A 164 -12.30 12.97 11.19
CA LEU A 164 -12.90 13.18 9.88
C LEU A 164 -14.41 13.40 10.01
N ASN A 165 -14.90 14.57 9.56
CA ASN A 165 -16.33 14.90 9.62
C ASN A 165 -17.09 14.22 8.47
N VAL A 166 -17.76 13.10 8.78
CA VAL A 166 -18.58 12.31 7.87
C VAL A 166 -19.98 12.18 8.45
N LEU A 167 -21.00 12.46 7.63
CA LEU A 167 -22.38 12.22 7.99
C LEU A 167 -22.86 10.83 7.52
N PRO A 168 -23.82 10.19 8.21
CA PRO A 168 -24.37 8.90 7.76
C PRO A 168 -24.91 8.94 6.32
N ASP A 169 -25.44 10.07 5.87
CA ASP A 169 -26.02 10.25 4.54
C ASP A 169 -24.95 10.45 3.44
N ASP A 170 -23.71 10.73 3.83
CA ASP A 170 -22.56 10.73 2.91
C ASP A 170 -22.12 9.32 2.52
N ILE A 171 -22.59 8.28 3.26
CA ILE A 171 -22.10 6.90 3.17
C ILE A 171 -23.06 6.03 2.35
N VAL A 172 -22.49 5.30 1.39
CA VAL A 172 -23.19 4.23 0.66
C VAL A 172 -22.51 2.90 0.97
N ILE A 173 -23.27 1.94 1.52
CA ILE A 173 -22.76 0.58 1.81
C ILE A 173 -22.72 -0.23 0.53
N THR A 174 -21.61 -0.96 0.32
CA THR A 174 -21.35 -1.73 -0.91
C THR A 174 -20.97 -3.18 -0.58
N SER A 175 -20.98 -4.04 -1.59
CA SER A 175 -20.57 -5.45 -1.51
C SER A 175 -19.02 -5.59 -1.53
N GLY A 176 -18.37 -4.87 -0.63
CA GLY A 176 -16.92 -4.76 -0.50
C GLY A 176 -16.34 -3.54 -1.24
N ALA A 177 -15.08 -3.22 -0.95
CA ALA A 177 -14.42 -2.05 -1.52
C ALA A 177 -14.37 -2.06 -3.05
N MET A 178 -14.19 -3.22 -3.69
CA MET A 178 -14.13 -3.29 -5.15
C MET A 178 -15.42 -2.79 -5.83
N GLU A 179 -16.59 -3.04 -5.25
CA GLU A 179 -17.83 -2.44 -5.74
C GLU A 179 -17.82 -0.93 -5.52
N ALA A 180 -17.44 -0.44 -4.32
CA ALA A 180 -17.35 0.98 -4.02
C ALA A 180 -16.46 1.71 -5.03
N LEU A 181 -15.25 1.21 -5.24
CA LEU A 181 -14.25 1.76 -6.15
C LEU A 181 -14.74 1.81 -7.61
N ASN A 182 -15.36 0.70 -8.06
CA ASN A 182 -15.95 0.63 -9.41
C ASN A 182 -17.10 1.62 -9.59
N LEU A 183 -18.01 1.72 -8.62
CA LEU A 183 -19.14 2.66 -8.69
C LEU A 183 -18.68 4.10 -8.64
N CYS A 184 -17.64 4.42 -7.86
CA CYS A 184 -17.01 5.73 -7.84
C CYS A 184 -16.48 6.10 -9.22
N LEU A 185 -15.71 5.22 -9.84
CA LEU A 185 -15.14 5.49 -11.15
C LEU A 185 -16.24 5.66 -12.22
N GLN A 186 -17.24 4.77 -12.26
CA GLN A 186 -18.41 4.90 -13.15
C GLN A 186 -19.21 6.18 -12.88
N SER A 187 -19.16 6.73 -11.67
CA SER A 187 -19.91 7.96 -11.36
C SER A 187 -19.28 9.22 -11.95
N CYS A 188 -18.02 9.17 -12.38
CA CYS A 188 -17.28 10.36 -12.84
C CYS A 188 -16.58 10.19 -14.19
N THR A 189 -16.70 9.02 -14.84
CA THR A 189 -16.04 8.74 -16.12
C THR A 189 -17.00 8.14 -17.14
N GLU A 190 -16.62 8.27 -18.42
CA GLU A 190 -17.24 7.64 -19.60
C GLU A 190 -16.18 6.84 -20.37
N PRO A 191 -16.57 5.83 -21.20
CA PRO A 191 -15.59 5.08 -21.99
C PRO A 191 -14.66 5.97 -22.81
N GLY A 192 -13.37 5.72 -22.75
CA GLY A 192 -12.31 6.50 -23.39
C GLY A 192 -11.66 7.56 -22.52
N ASP A 193 -12.24 7.90 -21.38
CA ASP A 193 -11.71 8.91 -20.47
C ASP A 193 -10.35 8.52 -19.87
N LEU A 194 -9.53 9.54 -19.59
CA LEU A 194 -8.22 9.40 -18.94
C LEU A 194 -8.37 9.35 -17.43
N VAL A 195 -7.73 8.35 -16.80
CA VAL A 195 -7.71 8.17 -15.35
C VAL A 195 -6.27 8.11 -14.84
N ALA A 196 -5.91 9.03 -13.94
CA ALA A 196 -4.61 9.02 -13.30
C ALA A 196 -4.57 7.96 -12.19
N ILE A 197 -3.54 7.11 -12.21
CA ILE A 197 -3.33 6.03 -11.25
C ILE A 197 -1.86 5.99 -10.80
N GLU A 198 -1.59 5.29 -9.71
CA GLU A 198 -0.23 5.02 -9.22
C GLU A 198 0.55 4.11 -10.17
N TYR A 199 1.87 4.16 -10.06
CA TYR A 199 2.78 3.26 -10.78
C TYR A 199 3.94 2.81 -9.87
N PRO A 200 3.96 1.54 -9.41
CA PRO A 200 2.99 0.46 -9.72
C PRO A 200 1.63 0.67 -9.04
N ALA A 201 0.57 0.15 -9.67
CA ALA A 201 -0.81 0.26 -9.20
C ALA A 201 -1.34 -1.09 -8.67
N PHE A 202 -2.33 -1.02 -7.77
CA PHE A 202 -3.11 -2.21 -7.42
C PHE A 202 -3.80 -2.77 -8.67
N TYR A 203 -3.63 -4.08 -8.92
CA TYR A 203 -4.19 -4.70 -10.13
C TYR A 203 -5.72 -4.53 -10.26
N GLY A 204 -6.44 -4.33 -9.17
CA GLY A 204 -7.88 -4.09 -9.21
C GLY A 204 -8.25 -2.79 -9.92
N VAL A 205 -7.42 -1.74 -9.86
CA VAL A 205 -7.67 -0.52 -10.65
C VAL A 205 -7.43 -0.78 -12.13
N LEU A 206 -6.38 -1.53 -12.48
CA LEU A 206 -6.11 -1.92 -13.88
C LEU A 206 -7.27 -2.72 -14.48
N GLN A 207 -7.80 -3.70 -13.72
CA GLN A 207 -8.99 -4.47 -14.12
C GLN A 207 -10.23 -3.59 -14.32
N THR A 208 -10.40 -2.59 -13.45
CA THR A 208 -11.55 -1.68 -13.55
C THR A 208 -11.44 -0.77 -14.76
N ILE A 209 -10.26 -0.22 -15.03
CA ILE A 209 -9.97 0.61 -16.21
C ILE A 209 -10.23 -0.16 -17.49
N GLU A 210 -9.71 -1.40 -17.60
CA GLU A 210 -9.96 -2.25 -18.77
C GLU A 210 -11.45 -2.53 -18.97
N ARG A 211 -12.14 -2.96 -17.90
CA ARG A 211 -13.57 -3.31 -17.96
C ARG A 211 -14.46 -2.13 -18.35
N LEU A 212 -14.09 -0.92 -17.94
CA LEU A 212 -14.85 0.29 -18.26
C LEU A 212 -14.40 0.96 -19.56
N ASN A 213 -13.47 0.35 -20.31
CA ASN A 213 -12.88 0.90 -21.52
C ASN A 213 -12.29 2.31 -21.29
N LEU A 214 -11.62 2.53 -20.16
CA LEU A 214 -10.92 3.76 -19.81
C LEU A 214 -9.46 3.68 -20.24
N THR A 215 -8.75 4.79 -20.14
CA THR A 215 -7.33 4.88 -20.47
C THR A 215 -6.53 5.28 -19.22
N ALA A 216 -5.50 4.52 -18.89
CA ALA A 216 -4.64 4.80 -17.73
C ALA A 216 -3.59 5.88 -18.06
N VAL A 217 -3.36 6.75 -17.06
CA VAL A 217 -2.22 7.67 -17.00
C VAL A 217 -1.47 7.35 -15.72
N GLU A 218 -0.35 6.65 -15.83
CA GLU A 218 0.43 6.18 -14.69
C GLU A 218 1.32 7.29 -14.14
N ILE A 219 1.16 7.60 -12.86
CA ILE A 219 1.95 8.57 -12.13
C ILE A 219 3.02 7.83 -11.31
N PRO A 220 4.31 8.12 -11.51
CA PRO A 220 5.39 7.49 -10.75
C PRO A 220 5.19 7.62 -9.24
N THR A 221 5.57 6.58 -8.51
CA THR A 221 5.55 6.59 -7.05
C THR A 221 6.93 6.35 -6.47
N ASP A 222 7.27 7.11 -5.43
CA ASP A 222 8.45 6.84 -4.60
C ASP A 222 8.04 5.94 -3.43
N PRO A 223 8.80 4.87 -3.13
CA PRO A 223 8.47 3.94 -2.05
C PRO A 223 8.42 4.55 -0.64
N THR A 224 8.91 5.77 -0.47
CA THR A 224 8.97 6.47 0.81
C THR A 224 7.92 7.58 0.90
N THR A 225 7.81 8.39 -0.16
CA THR A 225 6.97 9.59 -0.18
C THR A 225 5.62 9.41 -0.87
N GLY A 226 5.48 8.35 -1.67
CA GLY A 226 4.28 8.05 -2.42
C GLY A 226 4.27 8.67 -3.81
N ILE A 227 3.13 9.14 -4.25
CA ILE A 227 2.88 9.67 -5.59
C ILE A 227 3.77 10.90 -5.85
N ASP A 228 4.36 10.98 -7.04
CA ASP A 228 5.05 12.19 -7.52
C ASP A 228 4.02 13.29 -7.81
N LEU A 229 3.86 14.20 -6.85
CA LEU A 229 2.87 15.28 -6.92
C LEU A 229 3.25 16.37 -7.94
N ASP A 230 4.53 16.57 -8.24
CA ASP A 230 4.97 17.53 -9.26
C ASP A 230 4.62 17.01 -10.65
N MET A 231 4.84 15.71 -10.87
CA MET A 231 4.43 15.05 -12.10
C MET A 231 2.91 15.02 -12.25
N LEU A 232 2.16 14.74 -11.16
CA LEU A 232 0.70 14.77 -11.15
C LEU A 232 0.16 16.15 -11.54
N GLU A 233 0.72 17.22 -10.99
CA GLU A 233 0.35 18.61 -11.33
C GLU A 233 0.61 18.91 -12.81
N SER A 234 1.75 18.47 -13.35
CA SER A 234 2.08 18.62 -14.77
C SER A 234 1.09 17.86 -15.68
N VAL A 235 0.67 16.66 -15.26
CA VAL A 235 -0.32 15.85 -15.97
C VAL A 235 -1.69 16.53 -15.96
N PHE A 236 -2.12 17.07 -14.81
CA PHE A 236 -3.38 17.81 -14.73
C PHE A 236 -3.39 19.08 -15.58
N ALA A 237 -2.25 19.74 -15.76
CA ALA A 237 -2.12 20.90 -16.61
C ALA A 237 -2.10 20.59 -18.13
N SER A 238 -1.64 19.39 -18.52
CA SER A 238 -1.38 19.04 -19.90
C SER A 238 -2.36 18.03 -20.53
N MET A 239 -3.14 17.31 -19.69
CA MET A 239 -4.05 16.25 -20.14
C MET A 239 -5.45 16.43 -19.53
N ASP A 240 -6.48 16.01 -20.24
CA ASP A 240 -7.88 16.06 -19.79
C ASP A 240 -8.21 14.87 -18.90
N ILE A 241 -7.62 14.85 -17.69
CA ILE A 241 -7.86 13.81 -16.69
C ILE A 241 -9.27 13.94 -16.12
N LYS A 242 -10.06 12.87 -16.19
CA LYS A 242 -11.44 12.86 -15.69
C LYS A 242 -11.59 12.33 -14.27
N ALA A 243 -10.66 11.49 -13.82
CA ALA A 243 -10.63 10.98 -12.46
C ALA A 243 -9.22 10.56 -12.05
N CYS A 244 -9.01 10.40 -10.73
CA CYS A 244 -7.83 9.76 -10.16
C CYS A 244 -8.26 8.63 -9.25
N TRP A 245 -7.39 7.59 -9.13
CA TRP A 245 -7.54 6.55 -8.12
C TRP A 245 -6.21 6.30 -7.44
N PHE A 246 -6.12 6.60 -6.15
CA PHE A 246 -4.90 6.51 -5.37
C PHE A 246 -5.10 5.84 -4.01
N MET A 247 -4.02 5.23 -3.49
CA MET A 247 -3.93 4.69 -2.14
C MET A 247 -2.94 5.54 -1.33
N THR A 248 -3.43 6.34 -0.39
CA THR A 248 -2.58 7.22 0.40
C THR A 248 -1.98 6.55 1.64
N GLU A 249 -2.48 5.35 2.01
CA GLU A 249 -2.06 4.57 3.17
C GLU A 249 -1.77 3.11 2.83
N SER A 250 -0.57 2.63 3.23
CA SER A 250 -0.14 1.24 3.06
C SER A 250 -0.40 0.71 1.65
N GLN A 251 0.01 1.47 0.65
CA GLN A 251 -0.26 1.24 -0.76
C GLN A 251 0.09 -0.19 -1.19
N ASN A 252 -0.73 -0.77 -2.02
CA ASN A 252 -0.52 -2.08 -2.63
C ASN A 252 -0.07 -1.91 -4.09
N PRO A 253 1.18 -2.32 -4.48
CA PRO A 253 2.00 -3.32 -3.80
C PRO A 253 3.13 -2.78 -2.91
N VAL A 254 3.54 -1.52 -3.02
CA VAL A 254 4.81 -0.98 -2.49
C VAL A 254 4.77 -0.84 -0.97
N GLY A 255 3.61 -0.49 -0.41
CA GLY A 255 3.40 -0.37 1.04
C GLY A 255 3.73 1.00 1.61
N TYR A 256 3.97 2.03 0.80
CA TYR A 256 4.17 3.38 1.31
C TYR A 256 2.91 3.94 1.98
N SER A 257 3.10 4.92 2.84
CA SER A 257 2.06 5.81 3.35
C SER A 257 2.52 7.26 3.15
N MET A 258 1.68 8.08 2.56
CA MET A 258 1.98 9.49 2.31
C MET A 258 1.98 10.28 3.62
N SER A 259 2.85 11.27 3.72
CA SER A 259 2.82 12.24 4.84
C SER A 259 1.55 13.09 4.79
N ASP A 260 1.15 13.64 5.95
CA ASP A 260 -0.02 14.53 6.02
C ASP A 260 0.14 15.74 5.08
N GLY A 261 1.36 16.31 4.96
CA GLY A 261 1.64 17.40 4.03
C GLY A 261 1.45 17.00 2.56
N ASN A 262 1.87 15.80 2.16
CA ASN A 262 1.65 15.30 0.80
C ASN A 262 0.18 15.00 0.53
N LYS A 263 -0.57 14.47 1.52
CA LYS A 263 -2.03 14.27 1.39
C LYS A 263 -2.78 15.59 1.26
N GLN A 264 -2.37 16.62 2.03
CA GLN A 264 -2.93 17.96 1.92
C GLN A 264 -2.67 18.53 0.52
N ARG A 265 -1.43 18.48 0.02
CA ARG A 265 -1.09 18.95 -1.33
C ARG A 265 -1.87 18.17 -2.41
N LEU A 266 -2.01 16.86 -2.27
CA LEU A 266 -2.81 16.05 -3.19
C LEU A 266 -4.28 16.52 -3.20
N ALA A 267 -4.87 16.76 -2.03
CA ALA A 267 -6.24 17.27 -1.93
C ALA A 267 -6.36 18.69 -2.55
N GLU A 268 -5.39 19.56 -2.33
CA GLU A 268 -5.33 20.89 -2.95
C GLU A 268 -5.29 20.79 -4.48
N LEU A 269 -4.45 19.94 -5.07
CA LEU A 269 -4.34 19.72 -6.51
C LEU A 269 -5.68 19.25 -7.12
N VAL A 270 -6.30 18.21 -6.56
CA VAL A 270 -7.58 17.71 -7.11
C VAL A 270 -8.71 18.71 -6.95
N ASN A 271 -8.71 19.52 -5.88
CA ASN A 271 -9.68 20.60 -5.70
C ASN A 271 -9.47 21.75 -6.68
N GLN A 272 -8.23 22.19 -6.89
CA GLN A 272 -7.86 23.26 -7.83
C GLN A 272 -8.27 22.91 -9.25
N HIS A 273 -7.99 21.69 -9.70
CA HIS A 273 -8.31 21.22 -11.04
C HIS A 273 -9.74 20.65 -11.17
N LYS A 274 -10.48 20.57 -10.05
CA LYS A 274 -11.85 20.00 -9.98
C LYS A 274 -11.94 18.58 -10.51
N ILE A 275 -10.89 17.78 -10.30
CA ILE A 275 -10.81 16.39 -10.74
C ILE A 275 -11.29 15.48 -9.61
N PRO A 276 -12.32 14.63 -9.83
CA PRO A 276 -12.73 13.64 -8.85
C PRO A 276 -11.59 12.67 -8.53
N MET A 277 -11.37 12.41 -7.25
CA MET A 277 -10.38 11.45 -6.78
C MET A 277 -11.06 10.33 -5.98
N ILE A 278 -10.68 9.10 -6.27
CA ILE A 278 -11.07 7.91 -5.52
C ILE A 278 -9.91 7.57 -4.59
N GLU A 279 -10.12 7.70 -3.29
CA GLU A 279 -9.15 7.31 -2.28
C GLU A 279 -9.47 5.91 -1.78
N ASP A 280 -8.62 4.92 -2.13
CA ASP A 280 -8.74 3.53 -1.67
C ASP A 280 -8.06 3.37 -0.31
N ASP A 281 -8.87 3.39 0.75
CA ASP A 281 -8.43 3.47 2.14
C ASP A 281 -8.61 2.15 2.93
N VAL A 282 -8.56 1.02 2.25
CA VAL A 282 -8.86 -0.31 2.85
C VAL A 282 -7.83 -0.79 3.87
N TYR A 283 -6.65 -0.20 3.91
CA TYR A 283 -5.55 -0.60 4.82
C TYR A 283 -5.32 0.35 5.99
N ARG A 284 -5.96 1.52 6.05
CA ARG A 284 -5.70 2.54 7.08
C ARG A 284 -5.85 2.02 8.52
N GLU A 285 -6.83 1.16 8.77
CA GLU A 285 -7.03 0.54 10.09
C GLU A 285 -5.85 -0.38 10.51
N LEU A 286 -4.92 -0.70 9.59
CA LEU A 286 -3.75 -1.56 9.83
C LEU A 286 -2.45 -0.77 10.00
N HIS A 287 -2.55 0.50 10.38
CA HIS A 287 -1.40 1.39 10.61
C HIS A 287 -0.49 0.90 11.75
N VAL A 288 0.76 1.38 11.78
CA VAL A 288 1.68 1.19 12.90
C VAL A 288 1.65 2.43 13.81
N GLY A 289 1.71 2.20 15.12
CA GLY A 289 1.65 3.28 16.10
C GLY A 289 0.25 3.43 16.73
N ASN A 290 0.12 4.47 17.56
CA ASN A 290 -1.09 4.69 18.36
C ASN A 290 -2.18 5.45 17.64
N GLN A 291 -1.83 6.21 16.60
CA GLN A 291 -2.76 7.00 15.80
C GLN A 291 -2.59 6.69 14.31
N SER A 292 -3.70 6.57 13.62
CA SER A 292 -3.76 6.56 12.17
C SER A 292 -3.58 7.98 11.66
N SER A 293 -2.84 8.17 10.58
CA SER A 293 -2.84 9.45 9.89
C SER A 293 -4.22 9.70 9.24
N LEU A 294 -4.57 10.95 9.01
CA LEU A 294 -5.81 11.29 8.33
C LEU A 294 -5.73 10.89 6.85
N PRO A 295 -6.86 10.48 6.23
CA PRO A 295 -6.91 10.29 4.78
C PRO A 295 -6.81 11.64 4.05
N ALA A 296 -6.48 11.64 2.76
CA ALA A 296 -6.48 12.86 1.96
C ALA A 296 -7.87 13.54 1.94
N LYS A 297 -8.94 12.75 2.07
CA LYS A 297 -10.31 13.24 2.25
C LYS A 297 -10.47 14.26 3.38
N ALA A 298 -9.64 14.22 4.42
CA ALA A 298 -9.72 15.18 5.53
C ALA A 298 -9.36 16.62 5.12
N TYR A 299 -8.58 16.76 4.06
CA TYR A 299 -8.12 18.04 3.50
C TYR A 299 -8.95 18.49 2.28
N ASP A 300 -9.98 17.73 1.93
CA ASP A 300 -10.84 17.97 0.75
C ASP A 300 -11.89 19.07 1.01
N THR A 301 -11.62 20.27 0.58
CA THR A 301 -12.51 21.43 0.72
C THR A 301 -13.53 21.57 -0.43
N GLY A 302 -13.26 20.93 -1.58
CA GLY A 302 -14.07 21.05 -2.80
C GLY A 302 -14.97 19.84 -3.06
N GLU A 303 -15.04 18.88 -2.12
CA GLU A 303 -15.82 17.65 -2.24
C GLU A 303 -15.45 16.80 -3.49
N GLN A 304 -14.15 16.85 -3.86
CA GLN A 304 -13.66 16.07 -5.00
C GLN A 304 -13.28 14.63 -4.62
N ILE A 305 -12.96 14.35 -3.34
CA ILE A 305 -12.45 13.05 -2.91
C ILE A 305 -13.58 12.14 -2.43
N MET A 306 -13.71 10.97 -3.04
CA MET A 306 -14.56 9.86 -2.62
C MET A 306 -13.71 8.84 -1.86
N LEU A 307 -13.97 8.64 -0.56
CA LEU A 307 -13.19 7.78 0.31
C LEU A 307 -13.82 6.38 0.38
N CYS A 308 -13.12 5.35 -0.07
CA CYS A 308 -13.57 3.97 -0.08
C CYS A 308 -12.93 3.14 1.03
N GLY A 309 -13.75 2.48 1.84
CA GLY A 309 -13.28 1.61 2.92
C GLY A 309 -13.93 0.23 2.90
N SER A 310 -13.43 -0.69 3.70
CA SER A 310 -14.06 -2.00 3.90
C SER A 310 -13.64 -2.68 5.21
N PHE A 311 -14.44 -3.63 5.67
CA PHE A 311 -14.09 -4.54 6.76
C PHE A 311 -13.29 -5.77 6.31
N SER A 312 -13.00 -5.90 5.01
CA SER A 312 -12.35 -7.09 4.45
C SER A 312 -10.92 -7.32 4.95
N LYS A 313 -10.21 -6.25 5.33
CA LYS A 313 -8.82 -6.35 5.80
C LYS A 313 -8.68 -6.39 7.31
N SER A 314 -9.75 -6.01 8.02
CA SER A 314 -9.75 -5.84 9.48
C SER A 314 -10.67 -6.80 10.23
N LEU A 315 -11.75 -7.33 9.61
CA LEU A 315 -12.69 -8.24 10.27
C LEU A 315 -12.94 -9.53 9.50
N SER A 316 -13.35 -9.45 8.23
CA SER A 316 -13.64 -10.64 7.44
C SER A 316 -13.71 -10.32 5.94
N PRO A 317 -12.83 -10.89 5.11
CA PRO A 317 -12.95 -10.79 3.66
C PRO A 317 -14.21 -11.45 3.11
N GLY A 318 -14.72 -12.51 3.77
CA GLY A 318 -15.90 -13.27 3.33
C GLY A 318 -17.22 -12.54 3.52
N PHE A 319 -17.30 -11.54 4.41
CA PHE A 319 -18.54 -10.79 4.66
C PHE A 319 -18.90 -9.81 3.54
N ARG A 320 -17.93 -9.46 2.72
CA ARG A 320 -18.14 -8.61 1.54
C ARG A 320 -18.91 -7.31 1.86
N ILE A 321 -18.48 -6.57 2.89
CA ILE A 321 -18.99 -5.23 3.20
C ILE A 321 -17.88 -4.20 3.05
N GLY A 322 -18.15 -3.21 2.20
CA GLY A 322 -17.42 -1.98 2.05
C GLY A 322 -18.36 -0.79 2.05
N TRP A 323 -17.81 0.37 1.86
CA TRP A 323 -18.57 1.62 1.76
C TRP A 323 -17.78 2.66 0.99
N VAL A 324 -18.49 3.68 0.56
CA VAL A 324 -17.91 4.92 0.07
C VAL A 324 -18.48 6.12 0.82
N VAL A 325 -17.62 7.07 1.19
CA VAL A 325 -17.99 8.42 1.66
C VAL A 325 -17.92 9.34 0.45
N ALA A 326 -19.07 9.71 -0.12
CA ALA A 326 -19.11 10.30 -1.46
C ALA A 326 -19.82 11.66 -1.56
N ARG A 327 -20.47 12.16 -0.49
CA ARG A 327 -21.19 13.45 -0.46
C ARG A 327 -21.96 13.73 -1.75
N LYS A 328 -21.53 14.69 -2.56
CA LYS A 328 -22.21 15.10 -3.82
C LYS A 328 -22.38 13.96 -4.83
N HIS A 329 -21.54 12.94 -4.80
CA HIS A 329 -21.61 11.77 -5.69
C HIS A 329 -22.53 10.65 -5.14
N ALA A 330 -22.94 10.71 -3.87
CA ALA A 330 -23.65 9.62 -3.19
C ALA A 330 -24.92 9.18 -3.94
N LEU A 331 -25.74 10.12 -4.42
CA LEU A 331 -26.97 9.78 -5.14
C LEU A 331 -26.70 9.08 -6.49
N LYS A 332 -25.66 9.52 -7.23
CA LYS A 332 -25.29 8.87 -8.50
C LYS A 332 -24.78 7.46 -8.26
N ILE A 333 -23.96 7.26 -7.22
CA ILE A 333 -23.45 5.95 -6.79
C ILE A 333 -24.59 5.03 -6.36
N GLN A 334 -25.56 5.50 -5.59
CA GLN A 334 -26.75 4.72 -5.20
C GLN A 334 -27.54 4.24 -6.43
N ARG A 335 -27.73 5.11 -7.42
CA ARG A 335 -28.44 4.74 -8.68
C ARG A 335 -27.66 3.68 -9.45
N LEU A 336 -26.34 3.82 -9.57
CA LEU A 336 -25.49 2.83 -10.24
C LEU A 336 -25.49 1.48 -9.51
N GLN A 337 -25.45 1.49 -8.16
CA GLN A 337 -25.56 0.28 -7.35
C GLN A 337 -26.91 -0.41 -7.55
N HIS A 338 -28.01 0.37 -7.55
CA HIS A 338 -29.34 -0.17 -7.78
C HIS A 338 -29.45 -0.86 -9.13
N LEU A 339 -28.77 -0.34 -10.17
CA LEU A 339 -28.79 -0.93 -11.52
C LEU A 339 -27.85 -2.13 -11.66
N SER A 340 -26.87 -2.33 -10.75
CA SER A 340 -25.88 -3.40 -10.85
C SER A 340 -26.15 -4.56 -9.89
N THR A 341 -26.03 -4.32 -8.60
CA THR A 341 -26.11 -5.34 -7.54
C THR A 341 -27.37 -5.22 -6.70
N LEU A 342 -28.16 -4.21 -6.92
CA LEU A 342 -29.34 -3.79 -6.17
C LEU A 342 -28.97 -3.28 -4.77
N SER A 343 -28.34 -4.10 -3.94
CA SER A 343 -27.88 -3.75 -2.59
C SER A 343 -26.89 -4.79 -2.05
N SER A 344 -26.22 -4.45 -0.94
CA SER A 344 -25.40 -5.42 -0.18
C SER A 344 -26.28 -6.27 0.73
N SER A 345 -25.79 -7.46 1.11
CA SER A 345 -26.49 -8.43 1.97
C SER A 345 -26.93 -7.82 3.31
N ILE A 346 -28.25 -7.80 3.57
CA ILE A 346 -28.86 -7.28 4.79
C ILE A 346 -28.40 -8.03 6.04
N PRO A 347 -28.49 -9.37 6.09
CA PRO A 347 -28.07 -10.12 7.28
C PRO A 347 -26.63 -9.81 7.67
N ILE A 348 -25.76 -9.60 6.68
CA ILE A 348 -24.35 -9.28 6.93
C ILE A 348 -24.20 -7.85 7.47
N GLN A 349 -24.90 -6.87 6.93
CA GLN A 349 -24.90 -5.49 7.45
C GLN A 349 -25.38 -5.46 8.90
N LEU A 350 -26.49 -6.14 9.23
CA LEU A 350 -27.02 -6.22 10.59
C LEU A 350 -26.07 -6.99 11.53
N GLY A 351 -25.45 -8.08 11.04
CA GLY A 351 -24.47 -8.85 11.80
C GLY A 351 -23.22 -8.04 12.14
N LEU A 352 -22.70 -7.24 11.20
CA LEU A 352 -21.60 -6.31 11.46
C LEU A 352 -22.00 -5.20 12.42
N SER A 353 -23.19 -4.63 12.24
CA SER A 353 -23.73 -3.62 13.16
C SER A 353 -23.85 -4.15 14.58
N HIS A 354 -24.36 -5.38 14.75
CA HIS A 354 -24.41 -6.07 16.04
C HIS A 354 -22.99 -6.27 16.61
N TYR A 355 -22.02 -6.71 15.78
CA TYR A 355 -20.64 -6.86 16.22
C TYR A 355 -20.04 -5.53 16.72
N LEU A 356 -20.21 -4.46 15.98
CA LEU A 356 -19.71 -3.12 16.35
C LEU A 356 -20.37 -2.57 17.61
N THR A 357 -21.60 -3.00 17.93
CA THR A 357 -22.32 -2.59 19.15
C THR A 357 -21.86 -3.38 20.38
N PHE A 358 -21.71 -4.71 20.27
CA PHE A 358 -21.57 -5.60 21.43
C PHE A 358 -20.16 -6.13 21.65
N TYR A 359 -19.23 -5.91 20.69
CA TYR A 359 -17.84 -6.31 20.79
C TYR A 359 -16.91 -5.12 20.59
N SER A 360 -15.76 -5.16 21.26
CA SER A 360 -14.77 -4.09 21.15
C SER A 360 -13.93 -4.25 19.87
N TYR A 361 -14.37 -3.60 18.78
CA TYR A 361 -13.65 -3.59 17.53
C TYR A 361 -12.25 -2.96 17.68
N ASP A 362 -12.11 -1.90 18.48
CA ASP A 362 -10.82 -1.22 18.69
C ASP A 362 -9.81 -2.12 19.41
N ASN A 363 -10.25 -2.93 20.38
CA ASN A 363 -9.40 -3.93 21.00
C ASN A 363 -8.97 -5.03 20.00
N HIS A 364 -9.85 -5.44 19.11
CA HIS A 364 -9.51 -6.35 18.04
C HIS A 364 -8.47 -5.73 17.11
N LEU A 365 -8.66 -4.49 16.65
CA LEU A 365 -7.70 -3.78 15.79
C LEU A 365 -6.34 -3.61 16.47
N LYS A 366 -6.31 -3.30 17.76
CA LYS A 366 -5.05 -3.21 18.52
C LYS A 366 -4.28 -4.53 18.53
N LYS A 367 -4.98 -5.65 18.74
CA LYS A 367 -4.38 -7.00 18.68
C LYS A 367 -3.92 -7.34 17.26
N LEU A 368 -4.75 -7.06 16.26
CA LEU A 368 -4.46 -7.31 14.86
C LEU A 368 -3.20 -6.56 14.41
N ARG A 369 -3.12 -5.26 14.67
CA ARG A 369 -1.95 -4.43 14.34
C ARG A 369 -0.67 -4.94 15.01
N LYS A 370 -0.75 -5.32 16.30
CA LYS A 370 0.39 -5.89 17.02
C LYS A 370 0.89 -7.17 16.36
N LEU A 371 -0.02 -8.12 16.08
CA LEU A 371 0.33 -9.40 15.44
C LEU A 371 0.89 -9.20 14.02
N LEU A 372 0.27 -8.34 13.21
CA LEU A 372 0.77 -8.05 11.86
C LEU A 372 2.19 -7.45 11.89
N ASN A 373 2.45 -6.52 12.81
CA ASN A 373 3.78 -5.92 12.95
C ASN A 373 4.83 -6.94 13.41
N GLU A 374 4.51 -7.82 14.38
CA GLU A 374 5.39 -8.89 14.84
C GLU A 374 5.70 -9.87 13.71
N ARG A 375 4.68 -10.33 13.00
CA ARG A 375 4.83 -11.24 11.86
C ARG A 375 5.65 -10.62 10.72
N LYS A 376 5.36 -9.38 10.36
CA LYS A 376 6.12 -8.67 9.32
C LYS A 376 7.60 -8.52 9.67
N LYS A 377 7.93 -8.21 10.93
CA LYS A 377 9.33 -8.16 11.40
C LYS A 377 10.03 -9.53 11.28
N ALA A 378 9.34 -10.62 11.66
CA ALA A 378 9.88 -11.97 11.52
C ALA A 378 10.14 -12.34 10.05
N HIS A 379 9.20 -12.02 9.14
CA HIS A 379 9.38 -12.23 7.71
C HIS A 379 10.55 -11.41 7.14
N ILE A 380 10.68 -10.13 7.52
CA ILE A 380 11.79 -9.28 7.09
C ILE A 380 13.13 -9.89 7.52
N ALA A 381 13.28 -10.28 8.78
CA ALA A 381 14.52 -10.88 9.29
C ALA A 381 14.89 -12.17 8.53
N LEU A 382 13.90 -13.00 8.23
CA LEU A 382 14.12 -14.25 7.48
C LEU A 382 14.45 -13.97 6.02
N LEU A 383 13.77 -13.04 5.37
CA LEU A 383 14.07 -12.62 3.99
C LEU A 383 15.49 -12.06 3.87
N GLU A 384 15.91 -11.20 4.81
CA GLU A 384 17.28 -10.64 4.84
C GLU A 384 18.37 -11.70 4.95
N SER A 385 18.06 -12.83 5.60
CA SER A 385 19.02 -13.95 5.72
C SER A 385 18.95 -14.95 4.58
N SER A 386 17.88 -14.94 3.79
CA SER A 386 17.63 -15.97 2.76
C SER A 386 17.82 -15.43 1.34
N LEU A 387 17.63 -14.14 1.12
CA LEU A 387 17.78 -13.52 -0.20
C LEU A 387 19.26 -13.18 -0.50
N PRO A 388 19.67 -13.14 -1.79
CA PRO A 388 20.98 -12.62 -2.16
C PRO A 388 21.12 -11.14 -1.80
N SER A 389 22.36 -10.70 -1.58
CA SER A 389 22.66 -9.29 -1.21
C SER A 389 22.31 -8.27 -2.31
N SER A 390 22.11 -8.74 -3.53
CA SER A 390 21.65 -7.98 -4.69
C SER A 390 20.15 -7.70 -4.69
N ALA A 391 19.35 -8.43 -3.89
CA ALA A 391 17.92 -8.17 -3.73
C ALA A 391 17.67 -7.04 -2.73
N MET A 392 16.66 -6.20 -2.99
CA MET A 392 16.31 -5.08 -2.13
C MET A 392 14.89 -5.20 -1.58
N LEU A 393 14.76 -5.14 -0.25
CA LEU A 393 13.47 -5.16 0.44
C LEU A 393 12.97 -3.74 0.74
N HIS A 394 11.78 -3.41 0.27
CA HIS A 394 11.09 -2.18 0.66
C HIS A 394 10.35 -2.38 1.98
N LYS A 395 10.95 -1.85 3.06
CA LYS A 395 10.44 -2.01 4.43
C LYS A 395 9.44 -0.91 4.75
N SER A 396 8.23 -1.03 4.22
CA SER A 396 7.14 -0.10 4.51
C SER A 396 6.68 -0.17 5.97
N GLN A 397 6.15 0.94 6.48
CA GLN A 397 5.47 0.98 7.77
C GLN A 397 3.99 0.68 7.58
N GLY A 398 3.43 -0.21 8.41
CA GLY A 398 2.02 -0.61 8.33
C GLY A 398 1.74 -1.69 7.29
N GLY A 399 0.47 -2.08 7.19
CA GLY A 399 0.02 -3.15 6.32
C GLY A 399 0.73 -4.49 6.56
N TYR A 400 0.64 -5.38 5.59
CA TYR A 400 1.24 -6.73 5.68
C TYR A 400 1.89 -7.17 4.36
N PHE A 401 2.28 -6.24 3.51
CA PHE A 401 3.03 -6.53 2.28
C PHE A 401 4.49 -6.14 2.43
N ILE A 402 5.34 -6.87 1.72
CA ILE A 402 6.72 -6.51 1.43
C ILE A 402 6.87 -6.52 -0.08
N TRP A 403 7.37 -5.42 -0.63
CA TRP A 403 7.75 -5.27 -2.02
C TRP A 403 9.24 -5.52 -2.13
N ILE A 404 9.66 -6.39 -3.04
CA ILE A 404 11.04 -6.84 -3.18
C ILE A 404 11.48 -6.62 -4.61
N GLU A 405 12.57 -5.88 -4.79
CA GLU A 405 13.30 -5.80 -6.05
C GLU A 405 14.32 -6.93 -6.10
N LEU A 406 14.30 -7.71 -7.15
CA LEU A 406 15.18 -8.85 -7.41
C LEU A 406 16.34 -8.43 -8.33
N PRO A 407 17.45 -9.18 -8.36
CA PRO A 407 18.50 -8.98 -9.35
C PRO A 407 17.93 -8.96 -10.77
N HIS A 408 18.43 -8.07 -11.63
CA HIS A 408 17.97 -7.94 -13.03
C HIS A 408 18.11 -9.24 -13.85
N SER A 409 18.95 -10.15 -13.42
CA SER A 409 19.10 -11.49 -14.00
C SER A 409 17.95 -12.45 -13.71
N VAL A 410 17.08 -12.12 -12.73
CA VAL A 410 15.97 -12.96 -12.30
C VAL A 410 14.69 -12.57 -13.02
N CYS A 411 14.18 -13.42 -13.89
CA CYS A 411 12.87 -13.27 -14.53
C CYS A 411 11.74 -13.68 -13.57
N VAL A 412 10.83 -12.78 -13.26
CA VAL A 412 9.76 -13.06 -12.26
C VAL A 412 8.73 -14.08 -12.74
N GLU A 413 8.46 -14.17 -14.06
CA GLU A 413 7.56 -15.17 -14.60
C GLU A 413 8.14 -16.58 -14.37
N LYS A 414 9.44 -16.74 -14.63
CA LYS A 414 10.11 -18.02 -14.38
C LYS A 414 10.22 -18.36 -12.90
N LEU A 415 10.51 -17.35 -12.06
CA LEU A 415 10.51 -17.52 -10.61
C LEU A 415 9.13 -17.94 -10.09
N TYR A 416 8.05 -17.36 -10.63
CA TYR A 416 6.67 -17.72 -10.29
C TYR A 416 6.38 -19.20 -10.60
N GLU A 417 6.76 -19.68 -11.79
CA GLU A 417 6.60 -21.10 -12.19
C GLU A 417 7.36 -22.03 -11.23
N LEU A 418 8.66 -21.75 -11.00
CA LEU A 418 9.50 -22.57 -10.12
C LEU A 418 9.03 -22.57 -8.66
N ALA A 419 8.53 -21.43 -8.16
CA ALA A 419 7.96 -21.34 -6.82
C ALA A 419 6.67 -22.18 -6.71
N LEU A 420 5.81 -22.16 -7.73
CA LEU A 420 4.60 -22.99 -7.78
C LEU A 420 4.90 -24.49 -7.78
N GLU A 421 5.95 -24.94 -8.45
CA GLU A 421 6.42 -26.34 -8.39
C GLU A 421 6.77 -26.76 -6.95
N GLN A 422 7.14 -25.80 -6.10
CA GLN A 422 7.41 -26.00 -4.67
C GLN A 422 6.19 -25.68 -3.77
N ASN A 423 4.99 -25.55 -4.35
CA ASN A 423 3.75 -25.15 -3.67
C ASN A 423 3.86 -23.78 -2.96
N ILE A 424 4.61 -22.86 -3.52
CA ILE A 424 4.77 -21.49 -3.01
C ILE A 424 4.21 -20.51 -4.06
N SER A 425 3.24 -19.66 -3.68
CA SER A 425 2.78 -18.61 -4.55
C SER A 425 3.41 -17.26 -4.18
N VAL A 426 3.86 -16.50 -5.17
CA VAL A 426 4.33 -15.11 -5.04
C VAL A 426 3.51 -14.23 -5.96
N ALA A 427 3.42 -12.93 -5.69
CA ALA A 427 2.76 -12.01 -6.61
C ALA A 427 3.82 -11.32 -7.50
N PRO A 428 3.93 -11.69 -8.78
CA PRO A 428 4.91 -11.12 -9.69
C PRO A 428 4.64 -9.63 -9.91
N GLY A 429 5.70 -8.81 -9.97
CA GLY A 429 5.58 -7.36 -10.11
C GLY A 429 4.84 -6.92 -11.37
N ILE A 430 4.95 -7.68 -12.43
CA ILE A 430 4.31 -7.39 -13.73
C ILE A 430 2.78 -7.34 -13.69
N ILE A 431 2.11 -7.89 -12.65
CA ILE A 431 0.65 -7.76 -12.50
C ILE A 431 0.21 -6.40 -11.95
N PHE A 432 1.15 -5.56 -11.52
CA PHE A 432 0.90 -4.24 -10.95
C PHE A 432 1.19 -3.09 -11.91
N SER A 433 1.44 -3.39 -13.17
CA SER A 433 1.57 -2.41 -14.25
C SER A 433 1.09 -3.01 -15.57
N SER A 434 0.73 -2.15 -16.52
CA SER A 434 0.30 -2.61 -17.83
C SER A 434 1.45 -2.84 -18.81
N ASP A 435 2.62 -2.24 -18.55
CA ASP A 435 3.80 -2.27 -19.45
C ASP A 435 4.86 -3.29 -19.04
N LYS A 436 4.57 -4.15 -18.03
CA LYS A 436 5.46 -5.20 -17.49
C LYS A 436 6.82 -4.71 -16.99
N LYS A 437 6.98 -3.42 -16.66
CA LYS A 437 8.28 -2.88 -16.22
C LYS A 437 8.77 -3.44 -14.89
N PHE A 438 7.88 -3.92 -14.02
CA PHE A 438 8.25 -4.54 -12.75
C PHE A 438 8.60 -6.03 -12.88
N SER A 439 9.24 -6.41 -14.01
CA SER A 439 9.66 -7.78 -14.31
C SER A 439 10.74 -8.34 -13.37
N HIS A 440 11.30 -7.50 -12.49
CA HIS A 440 12.27 -7.87 -11.46
C HIS A 440 11.75 -7.62 -10.04
N HIS A 441 10.43 -7.55 -9.86
CA HIS A 441 9.84 -7.30 -8.56
C HIS A 441 8.84 -8.37 -8.17
N ILE A 442 8.72 -8.62 -6.87
CA ILE A 442 7.66 -9.47 -6.30
C ILE A 442 7.05 -8.79 -5.07
N ARG A 443 5.76 -9.08 -4.82
CA ARG A 443 5.10 -8.73 -3.57
C ARG A 443 4.85 -9.99 -2.75
N LEU A 444 5.20 -9.95 -1.47
CA LEU A 444 4.90 -11.03 -0.51
C LEU A 444 3.92 -10.56 0.56
N ASN A 445 3.04 -11.47 0.97
CA ASN A 445 2.13 -11.31 2.09
C ASN A 445 2.79 -11.84 3.37
N CYS A 446 2.97 -10.96 4.36
CA CYS A 446 3.59 -11.26 5.64
C CYS A 446 2.59 -11.36 6.81
N SER A 447 1.30 -11.54 6.51
CA SER A 447 0.27 -11.67 7.53
C SER A 447 0.21 -13.04 8.19
N TYR A 448 0.75 -14.07 7.56
CA TYR A 448 0.80 -15.43 8.10
C TYR A 448 1.82 -15.55 9.23
N ALA A 449 1.57 -16.46 10.18
CA ALA A 449 2.57 -16.76 11.22
C ALA A 449 3.84 -17.32 10.58
N CYS A 450 5.00 -16.83 11.02
CA CYS A 450 6.29 -17.32 10.51
C CYS A 450 6.66 -18.62 11.24
N ASP A 451 5.85 -19.68 11.01
CA ASP A 451 6.10 -21.03 11.47
C ASP A 451 7.15 -21.75 10.57
N ASP A 452 7.46 -23.01 10.88
CA ASP A 452 8.45 -23.78 10.14
C ASP A 452 8.09 -23.91 8.65
N LYS A 453 6.78 -24.02 8.32
CA LYS A 453 6.30 -24.13 6.94
C LYS A 453 6.54 -22.84 6.15
N ILE A 454 6.20 -21.71 6.73
CA ILE A 454 6.43 -20.39 6.11
C ILE A 454 7.94 -20.11 6.04
N ALA A 455 8.69 -20.45 7.09
CA ALA A 455 10.13 -20.24 7.12
C ALA A 455 10.84 -21.05 6.04
N GLU A 456 10.46 -22.31 5.84
CA GLU A 456 10.99 -23.16 4.78
C GLU A 456 10.64 -22.64 3.39
N ALA A 457 9.41 -22.18 3.19
CA ALA A 457 8.99 -21.56 1.92
C ALA A 457 9.83 -20.32 1.57
N ILE A 458 10.13 -19.48 2.54
CA ILE A 458 10.96 -18.29 2.31
C ILE A 458 12.42 -18.67 2.00
N ARG A 459 12.99 -19.69 2.68
CA ARG A 459 14.34 -20.19 2.36
C ARG A 459 14.39 -20.81 0.96
N THR A 460 13.39 -21.61 0.60
CA THR A 460 13.25 -22.20 -0.73
C THR A 460 13.19 -21.12 -1.80
N LEU A 461 12.35 -20.08 -1.59
CA LEU A 461 12.26 -18.95 -2.51
C LEU A 461 13.61 -18.22 -2.65
N GLY A 462 14.33 -17.99 -1.55
CA GLY A 462 15.67 -17.42 -1.56
C GLY A 462 16.66 -18.26 -2.35
N GLY A 463 16.64 -19.59 -2.18
CA GLY A 463 17.47 -20.53 -2.94
C GLY A 463 17.19 -20.52 -4.44
N LEU A 464 15.91 -20.43 -4.84
CA LEU A 464 15.52 -20.31 -6.25
C LEU A 464 16.08 -19.02 -6.86
N ILE A 465 15.94 -17.89 -6.16
CA ILE A 465 16.45 -16.59 -6.62
C ILE A 465 17.98 -16.62 -6.77
N GLN A 466 18.70 -17.18 -5.78
CA GLN A 466 20.17 -17.32 -5.84
C GLN A 466 20.62 -18.23 -7.00
N ALA A 467 19.93 -19.35 -7.22
CA ALA A 467 20.25 -20.26 -8.32
C ALA A 467 20.07 -19.61 -9.68
N MET A 468 18.98 -18.84 -9.87
CA MET A 468 18.73 -18.10 -11.11
C MET A 468 19.78 -16.99 -11.35
N GLU A 469 20.20 -16.28 -10.31
CA GLU A 469 21.25 -15.26 -10.41
C GLU A 469 22.60 -15.88 -10.81
N LEU A 470 22.99 -17.01 -10.20
CA LEU A 470 24.24 -17.71 -10.52
C LEU A 470 24.25 -18.27 -11.95
N GLN A 471 23.12 -18.82 -12.41
CA GLN A 471 23.00 -19.32 -13.79
C GLN A 471 23.19 -18.21 -14.82
N ALA A 472 22.61 -17.04 -14.60
CA ALA A 472 22.76 -15.89 -15.50
C ALA A 472 24.21 -15.39 -15.56
N ASN A 473 24.90 -15.36 -14.41
CA ASN A 473 26.29 -14.92 -14.32
C ASN A 473 27.29 -15.92 -14.94
N SER A 474 26.90 -17.19 -15.09
CA SER A 474 27.74 -18.23 -15.72
C SER A 474 27.58 -18.27 -17.25
N CYS A 475 26.56 -17.62 -17.81
CA CYS A 475 26.28 -17.57 -19.25
C CYS A 475 26.71 -16.22 -19.89
N SER A 476 27.15 -15.25 -19.09
CA SER A 476 27.70 -13.95 -19.51
C SER A 476 29.23 -13.97 -19.44
#